data_e663784879e0e2cb02cef417b1849065
#
_entry.id   e663784879e0e2cb02cef417b1849065
#
_cell.length_a   1.000
_cell.length_b   1.000
_cell.length_c   1.000
_cell.angle_alpha   90.00
_cell.angle_beta   90.00
_cell.angle_gamma   90.00
#
_symmetry.space_group_name_H-M   'P 1'
#
loop_
_entity.id
_entity.type
_entity.pdbx_description
1 polymer ?
#
loop_
_entity_poly.entity_id
_entity_poly.type
_entity_poly.pdbx_seq_one_letter_code
_entity_poly.pdbx_strand_id
1 'polypeptide(L)'
;TLATNRRSETNVIRFNNQIFTAAANYLNGVYKQQLGKDCEDLQKAYADVVQESPRSTEKGYVKVSFLEPDEEHDYTEQTLISLGEEVQHLLTSGVRLNDIAILVRKNKSIPRIADYFDKELHYKVVSDEAFRLDASLAICMMLDALRFLSDENNKIARAQLAVAYQNEVLQKGLDWNTLLLLPAENYLPAAFLEKTKELRLM
;
A
#
# COMPACT_ATOMS: atom_id res chain seq x y z
N THR A 1 -30.53 9.47 -10.48
CA THR A 1 -29.09 9.37 -10.83
C THR A 1 -28.59 10.71 -11.32
N LEU A 2 -27.47 11.17 -10.81
CA LEU A 2 -26.82 12.41 -11.26
C LEU A 2 -25.96 12.05 -12.50
N ALA A 3 -26.56 12.10 -13.68
CA ALA A 3 -25.89 11.81 -14.94
C ALA A 3 -24.77 12.83 -15.25
N THR A 4 -24.90 14.07 -14.75
CA THR A 4 -23.97 15.15 -15.05
C THR A 4 -22.83 15.24 -14.00
N ASN A 5 -21.59 15.03 -14.42
CA ASN A 5 -20.41 15.22 -13.61
C ASN A 5 -19.86 16.65 -13.74
N ARG A 6 -19.99 17.43 -12.67
CA ARG A 6 -19.52 18.83 -12.62
C ARG A 6 -18.13 18.99 -11.98
N ARG A 7 -17.55 17.91 -11.43
CA ARG A 7 -16.27 17.94 -10.73
C ARG A 7 -15.10 17.74 -11.69
N SER A 8 -15.20 16.71 -12.53
CA SER A 8 -14.08 16.27 -13.39
C SER A 8 -14.07 17.02 -14.72
N GLU A 9 -12.91 17.12 -15.32
CA GLU A 9 -12.74 17.63 -16.67
C GLU A 9 -13.18 16.60 -17.74
N THR A 10 -13.53 17.07 -18.93
CA THR A 10 -14.17 16.27 -19.99
C THR A 10 -13.37 15.03 -20.38
N ASN A 11 -12.04 15.13 -20.51
CA ASN A 11 -11.21 14.00 -20.90
C ASN A 11 -11.17 12.91 -19.81
N VAL A 12 -11.23 13.29 -18.52
CA VAL A 12 -11.28 12.32 -17.42
C VAL A 12 -12.63 11.59 -17.41
N ILE A 13 -13.73 12.30 -17.64
CA ILE A 13 -15.08 11.71 -17.75
C ILE A 13 -15.13 10.73 -18.92
N ARG A 14 -14.64 11.14 -20.10
CA ARG A 14 -14.60 10.30 -21.30
C ARG A 14 -13.79 9.02 -21.07
N PHE A 15 -12.60 9.15 -20.46
CA PHE A 15 -11.76 8.00 -20.12
C PHE A 15 -12.48 7.04 -19.18
N ASN A 16 -13.08 7.55 -18.10
CA ASN A 16 -13.81 6.73 -17.14
C ASN A 16 -14.97 5.99 -17.81
N ASN A 17 -15.78 6.68 -18.61
CA ASN A 17 -16.88 6.06 -19.35
C ASN A 17 -16.38 4.92 -20.25
N GLN A 18 -15.29 5.14 -20.99
CA GLN A 18 -14.73 4.13 -21.89
C GLN A 18 -14.18 2.94 -21.13
N ILE A 19 -13.39 3.16 -20.07
CA ILE A 19 -12.76 2.06 -19.33
C ILE A 19 -13.79 1.21 -18.57
N PHE A 20 -14.79 1.83 -17.93
CA PHE A 20 -15.82 1.07 -17.23
C PHE A 20 -16.72 0.29 -18.19
N THR A 21 -17.07 0.87 -19.33
CA THR A 21 -17.82 0.13 -20.38
C THR A 21 -17.01 -1.04 -20.93
N ALA A 22 -15.73 -0.84 -21.25
CA ALA A 22 -14.86 -1.90 -21.74
C ALA A 22 -14.67 -2.99 -20.69
N ALA A 23 -14.45 -2.63 -19.43
CA ALA A 23 -14.28 -3.57 -18.32
C ALA A 23 -15.55 -4.41 -18.09
N ALA A 24 -16.75 -3.79 -18.11
CA ALA A 24 -18.00 -4.50 -17.97
C ALA A 24 -18.23 -5.51 -19.09
N ASN A 25 -17.94 -5.13 -20.34
CA ASN A 25 -18.04 -6.02 -21.49
C ASN A 25 -17.04 -7.17 -21.42
N TYR A 26 -15.77 -6.89 -21.05
CA TYR A 26 -14.74 -7.91 -20.87
C TYR A 26 -15.13 -8.93 -19.79
N LEU A 27 -15.54 -8.46 -18.61
CA LEU A 27 -15.97 -9.31 -17.50
C LEU A 27 -17.19 -10.15 -17.88
N ASN A 28 -18.17 -9.59 -18.60
CA ASN A 28 -19.29 -10.36 -19.08
C ASN A 28 -18.86 -11.51 -20.01
N GLY A 29 -17.90 -11.23 -20.92
CA GLY A 29 -17.29 -12.27 -21.77
C GLY A 29 -16.61 -13.38 -20.97
N VAL A 30 -15.83 -13.04 -19.94
CA VAL A 30 -15.18 -14.01 -19.04
C VAL A 30 -16.21 -14.85 -18.28
N TYR A 31 -17.23 -14.23 -17.71
CA TYR A 31 -18.31 -14.96 -17.01
C TYR A 31 -19.09 -15.91 -17.96
N LYS A 32 -19.35 -15.46 -19.18
CA LYS A 32 -20.00 -16.30 -20.19
C LYS A 32 -19.16 -17.55 -20.51
N GLN A 33 -17.85 -17.38 -20.66
CA GLN A 33 -16.93 -18.52 -20.91
C GLN A 33 -16.82 -19.46 -19.72
N GLN A 34 -16.73 -18.93 -18.50
CA GLN A 34 -16.51 -19.74 -17.30
C GLN A 34 -17.80 -20.40 -16.76
N LEU A 35 -18.93 -19.71 -16.81
CA LEU A 35 -20.18 -20.14 -16.20
C LEU A 35 -21.23 -20.59 -17.21
N GLY A 36 -20.99 -20.43 -18.51
CA GLY A 36 -21.95 -20.75 -19.58
C GLY A 36 -23.22 -19.90 -19.55
N LYS A 37 -23.21 -18.77 -18.81
CA LYS A 37 -24.36 -17.86 -18.68
C LYS A 37 -23.97 -16.45 -18.97
N ASP A 38 -24.83 -15.70 -19.66
CA ASP A 38 -24.69 -14.26 -19.79
C ASP A 38 -24.99 -13.59 -18.45
N CYS A 39 -24.08 -12.74 -17.96
CA CYS A 39 -24.24 -12.00 -16.74
C CYS A 39 -24.84 -10.62 -17.05
N GLU A 40 -26.13 -10.58 -17.44
CA GLU A 40 -26.84 -9.32 -17.75
C GLU A 40 -26.83 -8.35 -16.57
N ASP A 41 -26.70 -8.84 -15.34
CA ASP A 41 -26.70 -8.00 -14.14
C ASP A 41 -25.50 -7.08 -14.09
N LEU A 42 -24.33 -7.51 -14.59
CA LEU A 42 -23.15 -6.65 -14.74
C LEU A 42 -23.39 -5.52 -15.74
N GLN A 43 -23.93 -5.85 -16.91
CA GLN A 43 -24.26 -4.84 -17.93
C GLN A 43 -25.32 -3.87 -17.44
N LYS A 44 -26.36 -4.34 -16.73
CA LYS A 44 -27.38 -3.49 -16.14
C LYS A 44 -26.82 -2.58 -15.05
N ALA A 45 -25.94 -3.12 -14.17
CA ALA A 45 -25.30 -2.34 -13.11
C ALA A 45 -24.41 -1.22 -13.66
N TYR A 46 -23.78 -1.44 -14.81
CA TYR A 46 -22.88 -0.45 -15.42
C TYR A 46 -23.53 0.39 -16.55
N ALA A 47 -24.74 0.07 -16.98
CA ALA A 47 -25.46 0.87 -17.97
C ALA A 47 -25.75 2.31 -17.50
N ASP A 48 -25.85 2.50 -16.17
CA ASP A 48 -26.19 3.79 -15.54
C ASP A 48 -24.94 4.56 -15.02
N VAL A 49 -23.73 4.08 -15.35
CA VAL A 49 -22.47 4.68 -14.89
C VAL A 49 -21.93 5.74 -15.85
N VAL A 50 -22.48 5.80 -17.08
CA VAL A 50 -22.07 6.79 -18.08
C VAL A 50 -22.44 8.19 -17.62
N GLN A 51 -21.42 9.04 -17.51
CA GLN A 51 -21.56 10.43 -17.05
C GLN A 51 -21.40 11.41 -18.21
N GLU A 52 -22.16 12.50 -18.15
CA GLU A 52 -22.09 13.60 -19.10
C GLU A 52 -21.26 14.75 -18.53
N SER A 53 -20.46 15.39 -19.38
CA SER A 53 -19.78 16.63 -19.04
C SER A 53 -20.64 17.83 -19.38
N PRO A 54 -20.86 18.78 -18.47
CA PRO A 54 -21.52 20.02 -18.78
C PRO A 54 -20.63 21.02 -19.55
N ARG A 55 -19.32 20.64 -19.72
CA ARG A 55 -18.31 21.49 -20.36
C ARG A 55 -18.10 21.05 -21.79
N SER A 56 -18.03 22.02 -22.71
CA SER A 56 -17.74 21.79 -24.12
C SER A 56 -16.23 21.74 -24.43
N THR A 57 -15.38 22.17 -23.50
CA THR A 57 -13.94 22.24 -23.72
C THR A 57 -13.27 20.91 -23.37
N GLU A 58 -12.44 20.40 -24.26
CA GLU A 58 -11.61 19.21 -24.01
C GLU A 58 -10.43 19.56 -23.12
N LYS A 59 -10.63 19.41 -21.80
CA LYS A 59 -9.64 19.61 -20.76
C LYS A 59 -9.50 18.34 -19.91
N GLY A 60 -8.40 18.28 -19.17
CA GLY A 60 -8.05 17.14 -18.34
C GLY A 60 -7.08 16.21 -19.04
N TYR A 61 -6.25 15.58 -18.24
CA TYR A 61 -5.18 14.67 -18.68
C TYR A 61 -5.36 13.31 -17.99
N VAL A 62 -5.20 12.25 -18.73
CA VAL A 62 -5.16 10.88 -18.23
C VAL A 62 -4.00 10.16 -18.89
N LYS A 63 -3.15 9.55 -18.05
CA LYS A 63 -2.03 8.71 -18.48
C LYS A 63 -2.18 7.34 -17.84
N VAL A 64 -1.98 6.29 -18.62
CA VAL A 64 -1.92 4.91 -18.13
C VAL A 64 -0.54 4.38 -18.50
N SER A 65 0.18 3.88 -17.51
CA SER A 65 1.49 3.27 -17.70
C SER A 65 1.44 1.81 -17.27
N PHE A 66 1.98 0.94 -18.11
CA PHE A 66 2.21 -0.46 -17.80
C PHE A 66 3.69 -0.61 -17.46
N LEU A 67 3.95 -1.14 -16.27
CA LEU A 67 5.31 -1.33 -15.77
C LEU A 67 5.63 -2.82 -15.80
N GLU A 68 6.80 -3.15 -16.31
CA GLU A 68 7.35 -4.51 -16.30
C GLU A 68 8.63 -4.49 -15.46
N PRO A 69 8.80 -5.44 -14.52
CA PRO A 69 10.05 -5.56 -13.78
C PRO A 69 11.21 -5.82 -14.73
N ASP A 70 12.35 -5.25 -14.45
CA ASP A 70 13.61 -5.48 -15.13
C ASP A 70 14.59 -6.28 -14.27
N GLU A 71 15.84 -6.44 -14.74
CA GLU A 71 16.86 -7.18 -13.99
C GLU A 71 17.37 -6.45 -12.75
N GLU A 72 17.20 -5.13 -12.67
CA GLU A 72 17.72 -4.28 -11.58
C GLU A 72 16.66 -3.97 -10.53
N HIS A 73 15.37 -3.87 -10.94
CA HIS A 73 14.29 -3.40 -10.07
C HIS A 73 13.09 -4.33 -10.11
N ASP A 74 12.54 -4.61 -8.95
CA ASP A 74 11.28 -5.31 -8.85
C ASP A 74 10.10 -4.40 -9.24
N TYR A 75 8.91 -4.98 -9.38
CA TYR A 75 7.69 -4.23 -9.73
C TYR A 75 7.39 -3.08 -8.76
N THR A 76 7.71 -3.26 -7.46
CA THR A 76 7.45 -2.25 -6.43
C THR A 76 8.40 -1.07 -6.59
N GLU A 77 9.66 -1.35 -6.81
CA GLU A 77 10.69 -0.32 -7.03
C GLU A 77 10.42 0.48 -8.29
N GLN A 78 10.14 -0.19 -9.41
CA GLN A 78 9.75 0.49 -10.65
C GLN A 78 8.51 1.35 -10.49
N THR A 79 7.53 0.88 -9.69
CA THR A 79 6.33 1.67 -9.41
C THR A 79 6.68 2.95 -8.64
N LEU A 80 7.57 2.87 -7.65
CA LEU A 80 8.02 4.03 -6.87
C LEU A 80 8.79 5.02 -7.74
N ILE A 81 9.70 4.54 -8.58
CA ILE A 81 10.47 5.37 -9.51
C ILE A 81 9.53 6.09 -10.48
N SER A 82 8.65 5.34 -11.16
CA SER A 82 7.69 5.90 -12.11
C SER A 82 6.74 6.92 -11.47
N LEU A 83 6.32 6.67 -10.22
CA LEU A 83 5.49 7.59 -9.46
C LEU A 83 6.25 8.88 -9.13
N GLY A 84 7.52 8.78 -8.74
CA GLY A 84 8.39 9.91 -8.48
C GLY A 84 8.60 10.78 -9.71
N GLU A 85 8.87 10.15 -10.86
CA GLU A 85 9.03 10.83 -12.15
C GLU A 85 7.76 11.58 -12.56
N GLU A 86 6.58 10.95 -12.39
CA GLU A 86 5.31 11.59 -12.72
C GLU A 86 5.03 12.80 -11.82
N VAL A 87 5.31 12.70 -10.51
CA VAL A 87 5.18 13.85 -9.60
C VAL A 87 6.12 14.99 -10.01
N GLN A 88 7.37 14.68 -10.35
CA GLN A 88 8.32 15.71 -10.84
C GLN A 88 7.85 16.34 -12.16
N HIS A 89 7.31 15.54 -13.08
CA HIS A 89 6.73 16.05 -14.32
C HIS A 89 5.54 16.99 -14.06
N LEU A 90 4.66 16.66 -13.13
CA LEU A 90 3.55 17.51 -12.73
C LEU A 90 4.04 18.84 -12.12
N LEU A 91 5.05 18.79 -11.27
CA LEU A 91 5.65 20.00 -10.67
C LEU A 91 6.28 20.92 -11.74
N THR A 92 7.01 20.37 -12.71
CA THR A 92 7.57 21.15 -13.83
C THR A 92 6.48 21.74 -14.70
N SER A 93 5.30 21.11 -14.74
CA SER A 93 4.12 21.64 -15.44
C SER A 93 3.33 22.68 -14.62
N GLY A 94 3.83 23.06 -13.41
CA GLY A 94 3.24 24.10 -12.57
C GLY A 94 2.17 23.60 -11.58
N VAL A 95 1.97 22.29 -11.44
CA VAL A 95 1.11 21.72 -10.40
C VAL A 95 1.82 21.81 -9.04
N ARG A 96 1.12 22.21 -7.98
CA ARG A 96 1.71 22.30 -6.64
C ARG A 96 1.62 20.94 -5.93
N LEU A 97 2.58 20.63 -5.05
CA LEU A 97 2.56 19.41 -4.24
C LEU A 97 1.23 19.20 -3.50
N ASN A 98 0.65 20.26 -2.96
CA ASN A 98 -0.63 20.19 -2.24
C ASN A 98 -1.85 19.87 -3.13
N ASP A 99 -1.69 19.95 -4.43
CA ASP A 99 -2.76 19.65 -5.40
C ASP A 99 -2.62 18.22 -5.96
N ILE A 100 -1.62 17.46 -5.50
CA ILE A 100 -1.36 16.08 -5.92
C ILE A 100 -1.85 15.12 -4.85
N ALA A 101 -2.66 14.15 -5.25
CA ALA A 101 -3.09 13.05 -4.37
C ALA A 101 -2.72 11.70 -5.00
N ILE A 102 -2.10 10.83 -4.20
CA ILE A 102 -1.75 9.46 -4.59
C ILE A 102 -2.75 8.51 -3.98
N LEU A 103 -3.46 7.78 -4.81
CA LEU A 103 -4.42 6.76 -4.38
C LEU A 103 -3.83 5.37 -4.54
N VAL A 104 -3.95 4.55 -3.51
CA VAL A 104 -3.42 3.19 -3.49
C VAL A 104 -4.52 2.16 -3.25
N ARG A 105 -4.32 0.97 -3.79
CA ARG A 105 -5.27 -0.14 -3.61
C ARG A 105 -5.20 -0.74 -2.20
N LYS A 106 -4.02 -0.74 -1.57
CA LYS A 106 -3.77 -1.33 -0.25
C LYS A 106 -3.00 -0.34 0.63
N ASN A 107 -3.50 -0.08 1.82
CA ASN A 107 -2.88 0.85 2.78
C ASN A 107 -1.43 0.48 3.12
N LYS A 108 -1.07 -0.81 3.10
CA LYS A 108 0.30 -1.28 3.35
C LYS A 108 1.36 -0.72 2.38
N SER A 109 0.94 -0.16 1.24
CA SER A 109 1.86 0.50 0.30
C SER A 109 2.19 1.94 0.69
N ILE A 110 1.38 2.57 1.54
CA ILE A 110 1.52 3.98 1.93
C ILE A 110 2.86 4.26 2.63
N PRO A 111 3.29 3.47 3.64
CA PRO A 111 4.57 3.72 4.31
C PRO A 111 5.77 3.66 3.35
N ARG A 112 5.76 2.73 2.39
CA ARG A 112 6.84 2.62 1.38
C ARG A 112 6.90 3.84 0.46
N ILE A 113 5.73 4.32 0.02
CA ILE A 113 5.64 5.53 -0.80
C ILE A 113 6.14 6.74 0.00
N ALA A 114 5.69 6.88 1.25
CA ALA A 114 6.11 7.98 2.11
C ALA A 114 7.63 7.97 2.37
N ASP A 115 8.20 6.80 2.63
CA ASP A 115 9.64 6.62 2.87
C ASP A 115 10.47 6.95 1.62
N TYR A 116 10.05 6.48 0.45
CA TYR A 116 10.69 6.79 -0.82
C TYR A 116 10.65 8.29 -1.14
N PHE A 117 9.49 8.93 -0.96
CA PHE A 117 9.35 10.36 -1.22
C PHE A 117 10.15 11.22 -0.24
N ASP A 118 10.25 10.82 1.02
CA ASP A 118 11.05 11.55 2.02
C ASP A 118 12.56 11.40 1.76
N LYS A 119 13.03 10.17 1.50
CA LYS A 119 14.46 9.87 1.36
C LYS A 119 15.03 10.29 0.00
N GLU A 120 14.35 9.95 -1.08
CA GLU A 120 14.89 10.14 -2.44
C GLU A 120 14.50 11.48 -3.05
N LEU A 121 13.28 11.96 -2.77
CA LEU A 121 12.76 13.17 -3.40
C LEU A 121 12.69 14.37 -2.44
N HIS A 122 12.86 14.13 -1.15
CA HIS A 122 12.72 15.12 -0.08
C HIS A 122 11.34 15.83 -0.05
N TYR A 123 10.29 15.08 -0.43
CA TYR A 123 8.90 15.53 -0.37
C TYR A 123 8.17 14.86 0.79
N LYS A 124 7.44 15.65 1.57
CA LYS A 124 6.62 15.11 2.67
C LYS A 124 5.27 14.62 2.15
N VAL A 125 4.99 13.37 2.41
CA VAL A 125 3.67 12.76 2.13
C VAL A 125 2.80 12.90 3.39
N VAL A 126 1.58 13.39 3.24
CA VAL A 126 0.60 13.49 4.32
C VAL A 126 -0.41 12.35 4.20
N SER A 127 -0.45 11.49 5.19
CA SER A 127 -1.41 10.38 5.27
C SER A 127 -1.53 9.90 6.71
N ASP A 128 -2.75 9.59 7.14
CA ASP A 128 -2.99 9.02 8.47
C ASP A 128 -2.27 7.67 8.64
N GLU A 129 -2.19 6.86 7.58
CA GLU A 129 -1.48 5.57 7.60
C GLU A 129 0.05 5.73 7.64
N ALA A 130 0.62 6.75 6.99
CA ALA A 130 2.07 6.98 7.00
C ALA A 130 2.59 7.40 8.37
N PHE A 131 1.73 8.01 9.19
CA PHE A 131 2.06 8.49 10.54
C PHE A 131 1.59 7.57 11.67
N ARG A 132 1.06 6.39 11.34
CA ARG A 132 0.73 5.41 12.38
C ARG A 132 1.99 4.94 13.07
N LEU A 133 1.98 5.00 14.40
CA LEU A 133 3.11 4.54 15.23
C LEU A 133 3.43 3.06 15.02
N ASP A 134 2.41 2.25 14.77
CA ASP A 134 2.54 0.81 14.50
C ASP A 134 3.04 0.48 13.07
N ALA A 135 3.23 1.48 12.21
CA ALA A 135 3.93 1.33 10.94
C ALA A 135 5.45 1.29 11.09
N SER A 136 5.99 1.82 12.20
CA SER A 136 7.42 1.77 12.49
C SER A 136 7.81 0.45 13.15
N LEU A 137 8.72 -0.29 12.52
CA LEU A 137 9.25 -1.53 13.08
C LEU A 137 9.87 -1.33 14.47
N ALA A 138 10.63 -0.25 14.66
CA ALA A 138 11.24 0.06 15.95
C ALA A 138 10.19 0.24 17.05
N ILE A 139 9.08 0.90 16.75
CA ILE A 139 7.96 1.06 17.69
C ILE A 139 7.27 -0.28 17.94
N CYS A 140 7.04 -1.09 16.92
CA CYS A 140 6.49 -2.44 17.09
C CYS A 140 7.39 -3.29 18.00
N MET A 141 8.71 -3.28 17.80
CA MET A 141 9.67 -3.97 18.65
C MET A 141 9.61 -3.47 20.10
N MET A 142 9.51 -2.16 20.33
CA MET A 142 9.38 -1.59 21.68
C MET A 142 8.06 -2.02 22.34
N LEU A 143 6.95 -2.00 21.60
CA LEU A 143 5.65 -2.45 22.11
C LEU A 143 5.66 -3.94 22.45
N ASP A 144 6.26 -4.76 21.63
CA ASP A 144 6.37 -6.20 21.88
C ASP A 144 7.33 -6.50 23.04
N ALA A 145 8.40 -5.72 23.21
CA ALA A 145 9.25 -5.80 24.38
C ALA A 145 8.50 -5.43 25.67
N LEU A 146 7.68 -4.37 25.66
CA LEU A 146 6.84 -3.98 26.78
C LEU A 146 5.75 -5.02 27.08
N ARG A 147 5.11 -5.59 26.06
CA ARG A 147 4.12 -6.68 26.23
C ARG A 147 4.76 -7.91 26.84
N PHE A 148 5.95 -8.29 26.37
CA PHE A 148 6.72 -9.40 26.96
C PHE A 148 7.17 -9.10 28.39
N LEU A 149 7.54 -7.86 28.68
CA LEU A 149 7.86 -7.43 30.05
C LEU A 149 6.66 -7.53 30.98
N SER A 150 5.48 -7.12 30.51
CA SER A 150 4.22 -7.18 31.28
C SER A 150 3.71 -8.61 31.50
N ASP A 151 3.86 -9.48 30.49
CA ASP A 151 3.42 -10.88 30.54
C ASP A 151 4.44 -11.79 29.82
N GLU A 152 5.20 -12.56 30.64
CA GLU A 152 6.20 -13.50 30.10
C GLU A 152 5.62 -14.68 29.33
N ASN A 153 4.33 -14.98 29.56
CA ASN A 153 3.63 -16.03 28.85
C ASN A 153 3.10 -15.58 27.48
N ASN A 154 3.25 -14.30 27.14
CA ASN A 154 2.87 -13.77 25.83
C ASN A 154 3.83 -14.28 24.73
N LYS A 155 3.55 -15.51 24.28
CA LYS A 155 4.34 -16.18 23.23
C LYS A 155 4.37 -15.42 21.92
N ILE A 156 3.29 -14.69 21.61
CA ILE A 156 3.18 -13.95 20.34
C ILE A 156 4.13 -12.75 20.36
N ALA A 157 4.07 -11.90 21.39
CA ALA A 157 4.95 -10.74 21.51
C ALA A 157 6.42 -11.16 21.53
N ARG A 158 6.74 -12.25 22.24
CA ARG A 158 8.10 -12.81 22.27
C ARG A 158 8.56 -13.30 20.92
N ALA A 159 7.72 -14.01 20.16
CA ALA A 159 8.04 -14.49 18.83
C ALA A 159 8.23 -13.34 17.83
N GLN A 160 7.34 -12.34 17.85
CA GLN A 160 7.44 -11.16 17.01
C GLN A 160 8.74 -10.39 17.28
N LEU A 161 9.07 -10.19 18.55
CA LEU A 161 10.30 -9.53 18.96
C LEU A 161 11.55 -10.31 18.51
N ALA A 162 11.54 -11.65 18.63
CA ALA A 162 12.65 -12.50 18.20
C ALA A 162 12.87 -12.43 16.68
N VAL A 163 11.80 -12.54 15.87
CA VAL A 163 11.88 -12.42 14.41
C VAL A 163 12.41 -11.04 14.01
N ALA A 164 11.82 -9.98 14.57
CA ALA A 164 12.25 -8.63 14.25
C ALA A 164 13.71 -8.38 14.61
N TYR A 165 14.16 -8.82 15.79
CA TYR A 165 15.56 -8.71 16.21
C TYR A 165 16.52 -9.46 15.29
N GLN A 166 16.20 -10.71 14.94
CA GLN A 166 17.08 -11.52 14.10
C GLN A 166 17.14 -11.00 12.66
N ASN A 167 16.02 -10.58 12.10
CA ASN A 167 15.95 -10.16 10.70
C ASN A 167 16.47 -8.73 10.51
N GLU A 168 16.08 -7.80 11.36
CA GLU A 168 16.34 -6.37 11.13
C GLU A 168 17.61 -5.89 11.84
N VAL A 169 17.91 -6.46 13.02
CA VAL A 169 19.11 -6.04 13.77
C VAL A 169 20.31 -6.92 13.41
N LEU A 170 20.12 -8.25 13.35
CA LEU A 170 21.21 -9.19 13.07
C LEU A 170 21.30 -9.64 11.62
N GLN A 171 20.28 -9.34 10.79
CA GLN A 171 20.19 -9.69 9.36
C GLN A 171 20.37 -11.20 9.09
N LYS A 172 19.86 -12.05 9.99
CA LYS A 172 20.06 -13.52 9.92
C LYS A 172 18.96 -14.29 9.19
N GLY A 173 17.90 -13.62 8.71
CA GLY A 173 16.86 -14.25 7.89
C GLY A 173 16.07 -15.35 8.62
N LEU A 174 15.69 -15.13 9.88
CA LEU A 174 14.85 -16.05 10.64
C LEU A 174 13.41 -16.06 10.13
N ASP A 175 12.89 -17.24 9.79
CA ASP A 175 11.48 -17.40 9.42
C ASP A 175 10.62 -17.90 10.60
N TRP A 176 9.30 -17.79 10.44
CA TRP A 176 8.33 -18.22 11.45
C TRP A 176 8.34 -19.73 11.69
N ASN A 177 8.65 -20.54 10.67
CA ASN A 177 8.67 -21.98 10.78
C ASN A 177 9.83 -22.43 11.69
N THR A 178 10.98 -21.76 11.60
CA THR A 178 12.12 -22.01 12.46
C THR A 178 11.80 -21.76 13.93
N LEU A 179 11.00 -20.73 14.22
CA LEU A 179 10.52 -20.42 15.60
C LEU A 179 9.58 -21.47 16.18
N LEU A 180 8.88 -22.25 15.34
CA LEU A 180 8.04 -23.35 15.83
C LEU A 180 8.86 -24.53 16.37
N LEU A 181 10.11 -24.66 15.94
CA LEU A 181 11.00 -25.76 16.31
C LEU A 181 11.82 -25.47 17.57
N LEU A 182 12.09 -24.21 17.87
CA LEU A 182 12.92 -23.80 19.01
C LEU A 182 12.24 -22.69 19.82
N PRO A 183 12.48 -22.64 21.15
CA PRO A 183 11.97 -21.56 22.00
C PRO A 183 12.45 -20.18 21.52
N ALA A 184 11.55 -19.22 21.48
CA ALA A 184 11.85 -17.86 20.99
C ALA A 184 12.95 -17.15 21.82
N GLU A 185 13.17 -17.53 23.07
CA GLU A 185 14.25 -17.05 23.93
C GLU A 185 15.63 -17.25 23.33
N ASN A 186 15.84 -18.32 22.59
CA ASN A 186 17.13 -18.62 21.95
C ASN A 186 17.52 -17.58 20.90
N TYR A 187 16.55 -16.77 20.45
CA TYR A 187 16.74 -15.77 19.41
C TYR A 187 16.75 -14.33 19.94
N LEU A 188 16.63 -14.15 21.27
CA LEU A 188 16.70 -12.85 21.93
C LEU A 188 18.05 -12.67 22.65
N PRO A 189 18.54 -11.41 22.80
CA PRO A 189 19.77 -11.16 23.55
C PRO A 189 19.67 -11.62 25.02
N ALA A 190 20.69 -12.35 25.51
CA ALA A 190 20.71 -12.80 26.92
C ALA A 190 20.59 -11.62 27.89
N ALA A 191 21.30 -10.51 27.63
CA ALA A 191 21.22 -9.31 28.45
C ALA A 191 19.80 -8.71 28.52
N PHE A 192 19.03 -8.79 27.44
CA PHE A 192 17.63 -8.35 27.43
C PHE A 192 16.77 -9.26 28.33
N LEU A 193 16.95 -10.58 28.24
CA LEU A 193 16.21 -11.55 29.04
C LEU A 193 16.52 -11.42 30.55
N GLU A 194 17.77 -11.21 30.88
CA GLU A 194 18.19 -10.96 32.28
C GLU A 194 17.56 -9.67 32.82
N LYS A 195 17.64 -8.59 32.03
CA LYS A 195 17.06 -7.29 32.44
C LYS A 195 15.55 -7.33 32.58
N THR A 196 14.84 -8.08 31.75
CA THR A 196 13.39 -8.25 31.90
C THR A 196 13.02 -8.99 33.17
N LYS A 197 13.82 -9.98 33.60
CA LYS A 197 13.63 -10.67 34.89
C LYS A 197 13.82 -9.72 36.07
N GLU A 198 14.88 -8.91 36.07
CA GLU A 198 15.13 -7.92 37.11
C GLU A 198 13.96 -6.93 37.24
N LEU A 199 13.48 -6.36 36.12
CA LEU A 199 12.40 -5.38 36.11
C LEU A 199 11.05 -5.94 36.60
N ARG A 200 10.83 -7.25 36.45
CA ARG A 200 9.62 -7.91 36.95
C ARG A 200 9.64 -8.16 38.49
N LEU A 201 10.83 -8.18 39.06
CA LEU A 201 10.99 -8.37 40.51
C LEU A 201 10.88 -7.06 41.29
N MET A 202 10.83 -5.92 40.63
CA MET A 202 10.61 -4.60 41.19
C MET A 202 9.11 -4.27 41.18
#